data_49bf3812c86f77fd0b0f56514bd614e5
#
_entry.id   49bf3812c86f77fd0b0f56514bd614e5
#
_cell.length_a   1.000
_cell.length_b   1.000
_cell.length_c   1.000
_cell.angle_alpha   90.00
_cell.angle_beta   90.00
_cell.angle_gamma   90.00
#
_symmetry.space_group_name_H-M   'P 1'
#
loop_
_entity.id
_entity.type
_entity.pdbx_description
1 polymer ?
#
loop_
_entity_poly.entity_id
_entity_poly.type
_entity_poly.pdbx_seq_one_letter_code
_entity_poly.pdbx_strand_id
1 'polypeptide(L)'
;AEVIKDGWLYTGDIGTWVDGKFLKIIDRKKEMFKTSGGKYIVPQQMESKLVESKFIEQVMVVGEGQKFPSALLVPTYTALLEWAKVHAPAIVALPRNEFLLHAAIVKKLDAEIEAINPQFGNWEQIKKYAILPDEFTIEGGELTPTLKMKRKFILQKYKENYDSIYA
;
A
#
# COMPACT_ATOMS: atom_id res chain seq x y z
N ALA A 1 1.48 -0.82 30.12
CA ALA A 1 1.15 -2.08 29.46
C ALA A 1 2.28 -3.06 29.72
N GLU A 2 1.98 -4.18 30.36
CA GLU A 2 2.95 -5.22 30.69
C GLU A 2 3.44 -5.86 29.39
N VAL A 3 4.68 -5.57 29.06
CA VAL A 3 5.37 -6.13 27.88
C VAL A 3 5.93 -7.52 28.22
N ILE A 4 6.11 -7.80 29.51
CA ILE A 4 6.56 -9.11 30.02
C ILE A 4 5.42 -9.77 30.76
N LYS A 5 5.07 -11.01 30.37
CA LYS A 5 4.08 -11.87 31.01
C LYS A 5 4.64 -13.27 31.14
N ASP A 6 4.55 -13.85 32.31
CA ASP A 6 5.03 -15.22 32.61
C ASP A 6 6.48 -15.47 32.18
N GLY A 7 7.35 -14.46 32.31
CA GLY A 7 8.75 -14.51 31.90
C GLY A 7 9.01 -14.33 30.39
N TRP A 8 7.97 -14.10 29.58
CA TRP A 8 8.06 -13.89 28.14
C TRP A 8 7.90 -12.43 27.76
N LEU A 9 8.79 -11.96 26.86
CA LEU A 9 8.71 -10.64 26.23
C LEU A 9 7.76 -10.69 25.03
N TYR A 10 6.63 -10.00 25.12
CA TYR A 10 5.66 -9.84 24.02
C TYR A 10 6.05 -8.64 23.17
N THR A 11 6.84 -8.85 22.12
CA THR A 11 7.30 -7.78 21.23
C THR A 11 6.16 -7.17 20.42
N GLY A 12 5.08 -7.92 20.21
CA GLY A 12 3.99 -7.54 19.31
C GLY A 12 4.33 -7.73 17.84
N ASP A 13 5.44 -8.36 17.53
CA ASP A 13 5.85 -8.71 16.19
C ASP A 13 5.32 -10.10 15.81
N ILE A 14 5.08 -10.31 14.52
CA ILE A 14 4.71 -11.59 13.93
C ILE A 14 5.86 -12.06 13.07
N GLY A 15 6.27 -13.30 13.27
CA GLY A 15 7.35 -13.91 12.53
C GLY A 15 6.96 -15.26 11.95
N THR A 16 7.73 -15.71 10.99
CA THR A 16 7.67 -17.05 10.44
C THR A 16 9.06 -17.68 10.40
N TRP A 17 9.09 -19.00 10.46
CA TRP A 17 10.33 -19.74 10.28
C TRP A 17 10.66 -19.89 8.81
N VAL A 18 11.89 -19.57 8.43
CA VAL A 18 12.44 -19.79 7.10
C VAL A 18 13.46 -20.93 7.19
N ASP A 19 13.30 -21.94 6.34
CA ASP A 19 14.13 -23.15 6.28
C ASP A 19 14.29 -23.86 7.63
N GLY A 20 13.33 -23.68 8.53
CA GLY A 20 13.37 -24.24 9.88
C GLY A 20 14.49 -23.71 10.79
N LYS A 21 15.25 -22.73 10.36
CA LYS A 21 16.45 -22.21 11.04
C LYS A 21 16.40 -20.72 11.38
N PHE A 22 15.76 -19.92 10.53
CA PHE A 22 15.77 -18.46 10.65
C PHE A 22 14.39 -17.94 10.99
N LEU A 23 14.32 -17.05 11.98
CA LEU A 23 13.09 -16.32 12.28
C LEU A 23 13.04 -15.04 11.42
N LYS A 24 12.08 -14.97 10.51
CA LYS A 24 11.79 -13.77 9.72
C LYS A 24 10.62 -13.03 10.36
N ILE A 25 10.83 -11.77 10.74
CA ILE A 25 9.74 -10.89 11.16
C ILE A 25 9.00 -10.44 9.90
N ILE A 26 7.68 -10.61 9.89
CA ILE A 26 6.83 -10.33 8.73
C ILE A 26 5.97 -9.09 8.90
N ASP A 27 5.51 -8.81 10.14
CA ASP A 27 4.73 -7.61 10.44
C ASP A 27 4.59 -7.40 11.95
N ARG A 28 3.93 -6.31 12.32
CA ARG A 28 3.44 -6.06 13.67
C ARG A 28 1.99 -6.49 13.83
N LYS A 29 1.68 -7.19 14.91
CA LYS A 29 0.32 -7.64 15.23
C LYS A 29 -0.72 -6.50 15.21
N LYS A 30 -0.31 -5.30 15.59
CA LYS A 30 -1.17 -4.10 15.63
C LYS A 30 -1.44 -3.48 14.25
N GLU A 31 -0.66 -3.83 13.23
CA GLU A 31 -0.79 -3.29 11.87
C GLU A 31 -1.59 -4.22 10.96
N MET A 32 -1.74 -5.50 11.37
CA MET A 32 -2.65 -6.41 10.69
C MET A 32 -4.10 -6.01 10.93
N PHE A 33 -4.92 -6.18 9.90
CA PHE A 33 -6.36 -5.97 10.02
C PHE A 33 -7.16 -7.17 9.50
N LYS A 34 -8.45 -7.20 9.82
CA LYS A 34 -9.40 -8.18 9.31
C LYS A 34 -10.32 -7.54 8.29
N THR A 35 -10.55 -8.25 7.19
CA THR A 35 -11.68 -7.95 6.28
C THR A 35 -13.01 -8.33 6.92
N SER A 36 -14.13 -7.87 6.35
CA SER A 36 -15.48 -8.25 6.81
C SER A 36 -15.72 -9.76 6.73
N GLY A 37 -15.04 -10.46 5.83
CA GLY A 37 -15.04 -11.92 5.74
C GLY A 37 -14.16 -12.63 6.76
N GLY A 38 -13.56 -11.91 7.72
CA GLY A 38 -12.74 -12.47 8.79
C GLY A 38 -11.33 -12.89 8.40
N LYS A 39 -10.89 -12.59 7.16
CA LYS A 39 -9.54 -12.89 6.69
C LYS A 39 -8.55 -11.85 7.20
N TYR A 40 -7.42 -12.31 7.71
CA TYR A 40 -6.33 -11.43 8.12
C TYR A 40 -5.55 -10.97 6.91
N ILE A 41 -5.22 -9.68 6.91
CA ILE A 41 -4.36 -9.03 5.94
C ILE A 41 -3.09 -8.57 6.66
N VAL A 42 -1.95 -8.75 6.01
CA VAL A 42 -0.61 -8.33 6.46
C VAL A 42 -0.14 -7.20 5.55
N PRO A 43 -0.46 -5.93 5.85
CA PRO A 43 -0.25 -4.81 4.92
C PRO A 43 1.20 -4.65 4.50
N GLN A 44 2.14 -4.74 5.43
CA GLN A 44 3.55 -4.48 5.17
C GLN A 44 4.15 -5.41 4.11
N GLN A 45 3.73 -6.67 4.07
CA GLN A 45 4.20 -7.61 3.04
C GLN A 45 3.72 -7.19 1.65
N MET A 46 2.46 -6.79 1.54
CA MET A 46 1.87 -6.34 0.28
C MET A 46 2.49 -5.01 -0.17
N GLU A 47 2.63 -4.07 0.74
CA GLU A 47 3.24 -2.77 0.50
C GLU A 47 4.68 -2.91 0.01
N SER A 48 5.48 -3.76 0.69
CA SER A 48 6.86 -4.01 0.29
C SER A 48 6.97 -4.61 -1.11
N LYS A 49 6.01 -5.43 -1.52
CA LYS A 49 5.98 -6.01 -2.87
C LYS A 49 5.52 -5.01 -3.93
N LEU A 50 4.53 -4.19 -3.61
CA LEU A 50 4.02 -3.18 -4.54
C LEU A 50 5.07 -2.12 -4.88
N VAL A 51 5.89 -1.69 -3.92
CA VAL A 51 6.97 -0.72 -4.16
C VAL A 51 8.20 -1.31 -4.88
N GLU A 52 8.23 -2.63 -5.16
CA GLU A 52 9.22 -3.20 -6.08
C GLU A 52 8.98 -2.73 -7.54
N SER A 53 7.74 -2.32 -7.87
CA SER A 53 7.46 -1.69 -9.16
C SER A 53 8.03 -0.28 -9.21
N LYS A 54 8.81 0.02 -10.24
CA LYS A 54 9.37 1.37 -10.48
C LYS A 54 8.31 2.46 -10.69
N PHE A 55 7.04 2.09 -10.87
CA PHE A 55 5.92 3.01 -11.09
C PHE A 55 5.15 3.32 -9.81
N ILE A 56 5.46 2.67 -8.70
CA ILE A 56 4.81 2.85 -7.40
C ILE A 56 5.84 3.36 -6.40
N GLU A 57 5.71 4.63 -6.00
CA GLU A 57 6.62 5.27 -5.04
C GLU A 57 6.29 4.90 -3.60
N GLN A 58 5.01 5.04 -3.24
CA GLN A 58 4.54 4.72 -1.90
C GLN A 58 3.14 4.10 -2.01
N VAL A 59 2.83 3.24 -1.06
CA VAL A 59 1.51 2.60 -1.02
C VAL A 59 1.14 2.27 0.40
N MET A 60 -0.12 2.50 0.76
CA MET A 60 -0.70 2.06 2.02
C MET A 60 -1.87 1.13 1.74
N VAL A 61 -1.74 -0.12 2.15
CA VAL A 61 -2.82 -1.12 2.05
C VAL A 61 -3.86 -0.85 3.13
N VAL A 62 -5.12 -0.82 2.72
CA VAL A 62 -6.28 -0.48 3.54
C VAL A 62 -7.39 -1.50 3.36
N GLY A 63 -8.44 -1.46 4.19
CA GLY A 63 -9.61 -2.33 4.03
C GLY A 63 -10.05 -3.03 5.32
N GLU A 64 -9.70 -2.49 6.49
CA GLU A 64 -10.19 -3.00 7.77
C GLU A 64 -11.74 -2.96 7.78
N GLY A 65 -12.35 -4.12 8.04
CA GLY A 65 -13.81 -4.29 8.02
C GLY A 65 -14.46 -4.26 6.64
N GLN A 66 -13.69 -4.05 5.56
CA GLN A 66 -14.19 -4.04 4.19
C GLN A 66 -14.20 -5.43 3.56
N LYS A 67 -14.91 -5.60 2.43
CA LYS A 67 -15.04 -6.89 1.74
C LYS A 67 -13.72 -7.41 1.18
N PHE A 68 -12.80 -6.52 0.84
CA PHE A 68 -11.51 -6.83 0.22
C PHE A 68 -10.47 -5.76 0.57
N PRO A 69 -9.17 -6.10 0.55
CA PRO A 69 -8.11 -5.11 0.69
C PRO A 69 -8.01 -4.24 -0.56
N SER A 70 -7.62 -2.98 -0.34
CA SER A 70 -7.41 -1.96 -1.35
C SER A 70 -6.16 -1.17 -1.02
N ALA A 71 -5.80 -0.18 -1.84
CA ALA A 71 -4.62 0.63 -1.61
C ALA A 71 -4.87 2.13 -1.81
N LEU A 72 -4.21 2.95 -1.00
CA LEU A 72 -3.91 4.34 -1.31
C LEU A 72 -2.52 4.34 -1.93
N LEU A 73 -2.40 4.74 -3.19
CA LEU A 73 -1.22 4.56 -4.02
C LEU A 73 -0.68 5.91 -4.49
N VAL A 74 0.58 6.18 -4.18
CA VAL A 74 1.36 7.30 -4.70
C VAL A 74 2.22 6.78 -5.84
N PRO A 75 1.96 7.19 -7.10
CA PRO A 75 2.74 6.72 -8.24
C PRO A 75 4.06 7.48 -8.37
N THR A 76 5.08 6.82 -8.91
CA THR A 76 6.35 7.45 -9.29
C THR A 76 6.15 8.27 -10.57
N TYR A 77 5.84 9.56 -10.38
CA TYR A 77 5.48 10.46 -11.49
C TYR A 77 6.52 10.49 -12.61
N THR A 78 7.81 10.59 -12.26
CA THR A 78 8.90 10.65 -13.24
C THR A 78 8.98 9.38 -14.09
N ALA A 79 8.83 8.21 -13.49
CA ALA A 79 8.85 6.94 -14.23
C ALA A 79 7.64 6.80 -15.14
N LEU A 80 6.45 7.25 -14.71
CA LEU A 80 5.24 7.26 -15.53
C LEU A 80 5.38 8.25 -16.69
N LEU A 81 6.00 9.41 -16.47
CA LEU A 81 6.23 10.39 -17.50
C LEU A 81 7.16 9.84 -18.59
N GLU A 82 8.26 9.20 -18.20
CA GLU A 82 9.17 8.56 -19.18
C GLU A 82 8.47 7.43 -19.95
N TRP A 83 7.68 6.62 -19.28
CA TRP A 83 6.88 5.60 -19.94
C TRP A 83 5.86 6.22 -20.93
N ALA A 84 5.20 7.30 -20.54
CA ALA A 84 4.20 7.96 -21.37
C ALA A 84 4.80 8.61 -22.63
N LYS A 85 6.03 9.13 -22.59
CA LYS A 85 6.73 9.64 -23.78
C LYS A 85 6.79 8.61 -24.91
N VAL A 86 6.87 7.33 -24.57
CA VAL A 86 6.97 6.24 -25.55
C VAL A 86 5.59 5.66 -25.91
N HIS A 87 4.71 5.48 -24.91
CA HIS A 87 3.49 4.68 -25.07
C HIS A 87 2.21 5.52 -25.19
N ALA A 88 2.25 6.77 -24.74
CA ALA A 88 1.11 7.68 -24.73
C ALA A 88 1.57 9.16 -24.85
N PRO A 89 2.30 9.56 -25.90
CA PRO A 89 2.93 10.88 -25.97
C PRO A 89 1.95 12.05 -25.88
N ALA A 90 0.70 11.84 -26.28
CA ALA A 90 -0.33 12.87 -26.25
C ALA A 90 -0.67 13.41 -24.85
N ILE A 91 -0.39 12.61 -23.79
CA ILE A 91 -0.75 13.01 -22.41
C ILE A 91 0.40 13.65 -21.64
N VAL A 92 1.60 13.67 -22.19
CA VAL A 92 2.83 14.15 -21.50
C VAL A 92 2.74 15.63 -21.10
N ALA A 93 1.98 16.43 -21.85
CA ALA A 93 1.78 17.86 -21.57
C ALA A 93 0.62 18.16 -20.61
N LEU A 94 -0.11 17.16 -20.13
CA LEU A 94 -1.21 17.37 -19.20
C LEU A 94 -0.71 17.83 -17.82
N PRO A 95 -1.50 18.64 -17.10
CA PRO A 95 -1.25 18.91 -15.69
C PRO A 95 -1.12 17.61 -14.88
N ARG A 96 -0.25 17.60 -13.86
CA ARG A 96 0.08 16.40 -13.09
C ARG A 96 -1.16 15.59 -12.63
N ASN A 97 -2.16 16.27 -12.10
CA ASN A 97 -3.38 15.59 -11.60
C ASN A 97 -4.16 14.92 -12.73
N GLU A 98 -4.32 15.61 -13.87
CA GLU A 98 -5.00 15.06 -15.04
C GLU A 98 -4.21 13.91 -15.65
N PHE A 99 -2.87 14.07 -15.73
CA PHE A 99 -1.96 13.01 -16.19
C PHE A 99 -2.10 11.74 -15.35
N LEU A 100 -2.03 11.84 -14.01
CA LEU A 100 -2.08 10.68 -13.13
C LEU A 100 -3.42 9.95 -13.17
N LEU A 101 -4.53 10.66 -13.42
CA LEU A 101 -5.86 10.08 -13.53
C LEU A 101 -6.24 9.69 -14.97
N HIS A 102 -5.36 9.92 -15.94
CA HIS A 102 -5.63 9.56 -17.32
C HIS A 102 -5.71 8.04 -17.51
N ALA A 103 -6.66 7.58 -18.32
CA ALA A 103 -6.94 6.15 -18.52
C ALA A 103 -5.71 5.32 -18.90
N ALA A 104 -4.77 5.87 -19.67
CA ALA A 104 -3.53 5.17 -20.04
C ALA A 104 -2.62 4.93 -18.81
N ILE A 105 -2.56 5.88 -17.88
CA ILE A 105 -1.78 5.78 -16.64
C ILE A 105 -2.45 4.80 -15.67
N VAL A 106 -3.77 4.92 -15.49
CA VAL A 106 -4.54 3.98 -14.67
C VAL A 106 -4.35 2.55 -15.17
N LYS A 107 -4.51 2.32 -16.48
CA LYS A 107 -4.28 1.00 -17.10
C LYS A 107 -2.85 0.49 -16.87
N LYS A 108 -1.85 1.37 -16.88
CA LYS A 108 -0.46 1.00 -16.59
C LYS A 108 -0.29 0.56 -15.14
N LEU A 109 -0.87 1.29 -14.19
CA LEU A 109 -0.85 0.93 -12.76
C LEU A 109 -1.65 -0.34 -12.48
N ASP A 110 -2.79 -0.53 -13.13
CA ASP A 110 -3.56 -1.79 -13.06
C ASP A 110 -2.69 -2.99 -13.44
N ALA A 111 -1.97 -2.89 -14.55
CA ALA A 111 -1.07 -3.95 -15.00
C ALA A 111 0.06 -4.25 -14.00
N GLU A 112 0.59 -3.22 -13.32
CA GLU A 112 1.60 -3.41 -12.26
C GLU A 112 1.02 -4.17 -11.05
N ILE A 113 -0.18 -3.77 -10.60
CA ILE A 113 -0.86 -4.44 -9.48
C ILE A 113 -1.25 -5.87 -9.85
N GLU A 114 -1.79 -6.09 -11.06
CA GLU A 114 -2.15 -7.41 -11.56
C GLU A 114 -0.95 -8.36 -11.67
N ALA A 115 0.24 -7.86 -12.02
CA ALA A 115 1.47 -8.64 -12.07
C ALA A 115 1.96 -9.07 -10.67
N ILE A 116 1.68 -8.27 -9.66
CA ILE A 116 2.11 -8.51 -8.27
C ILE A 116 1.11 -9.36 -7.49
N ASN A 117 -0.19 -9.16 -7.72
CA ASN A 117 -1.27 -9.84 -7.01
C ASN A 117 -1.15 -11.38 -6.92
N PRO A 118 -0.70 -12.12 -7.95
CA PRO A 118 -0.55 -13.58 -7.87
C PRO A 118 0.44 -14.08 -6.83
N GLN A 119 1.29 -13.21 -6.29
CA GLN A 119 2.21 -13.56 -5.21
C GLN A 119 1.51 -13.67 -3.84
N PHE A 120 0.23 -13.26 -3.75
CA PHE A 120 -0.59 -13.27 -2.55
C PHE A 120 -1.78 -14.22 -2.66
N GLY A 121 -2.31 -14.61 -1.52
CA GLY A 121 -3.57 -15.36 -1.47
C GLY A 121 -4.73 -14.55 -2.08
N ASN A 122 -5.73 -15.24 -2.63
CA ASN A 122 -6.85 -14.58 -3.31
C ASN A 122 -7.57 -13.51 -2.46
N TRP A 123 -7.57 -13.68 -1.14
CA TRP A 123 -8.20 -12.74 -0.19
C TRP A 123 -7.30 -11.54 0.17
N GLU A 124 -6.00 -11.60 -0.17
CA GLU A 124 -5.02 -10.53 0.08
C GLU A 124 -4.80 -9.64 -1.15
N GLN A 125 -5.28 -10.07 -2.32
CA GLN A 125 -5.10 -9.32 -3.55
C GLN A 125 -5.77 -7.96 -3.51
N ILE A 126 -5.04 -6.93 -3.92
CA ILE A 126 -5.59 -5.59 -4.10
C ILE A 126 -6.62 -5.61 -5.23
N LYS A 127 -7.87 -5.26 -4.91
CA LYS A 127 -8.99 -5.27 -5.86
C LYS A 127 -9.28 -3.88 -6.44
N LYS A 128 -9.06 -2.84 -5.65
CA LYS A 128 -9.24 -1.44 -6.05
C LYS A 128 -8.16 -0.59 -5.36
N TYR A 129 -7.93 0.58 -5.87
CA TYR A 129 -7.02 1.56 -5.25
C TYR A 129 -7.46 2.99 -5.59
N ALA A 130 -6.98 3.94 -4.82
CA ALA A 130 -7.08 5.36 -5.15
C ALA A 130 -5.68 5.93 -5.38
N ILE A 131 -5.52 6.70 -6.44
CA ILE A 131 -4.28 7.39 -6.75
C ILE A 131 -4.23 8.68 -5.93
N LEU A 132 -3.13 8.87 -5.22
CA LEU A 132 -2.81 10.10 -4.52
C LEU A 132 -1.77 10.88 -5.31
N PRO A 133 -1.98 12.19 -5.55
CA PRO A 133 -1.06 13.00 -6.36
C PRO A 133 0.24 13.35 -5.63
N ASP A 134 0.20 13.38 -4.30
CA ASP A 134 1.30 13.82 -3.45
C ASP A 134 1.87 12.68 -2.61
N GLU A 135 3.18 12.75 -2.39
CA GLU A 135 3.92 11.80 -1.56
C GLU A 135 3.58 11.95 -0.07
N PHE A 136 3.69 10.86 0.66
CA PHE A 136 3.67 10.90 2.12
C PHE A 136 4.99 11.48 2.61
N THR A 137 4.91 12.51 3.46
CA THR A 137 6.08 13.20 3.97
C THR A 137 6.05 13.32 5.50
N ILE A 138 7.20 13.66 6.09
CA ILE A 138 7.28 13.97 7.52
C ILE A 138 6.58 15.31 7.79
N GLU A 139 6.81 16.29 6.93
CA GLU A 139 6.25 17.64 7.02
C GLU A 139 4.73 17.63 6.84
N GLY A 140 4.23 16.80 5.92
CA GLY A 140 2.79 16.60 5.69
C GLY A 140 2.09 15.85 6.83
N GLY A 141 2.88 15.22 7.71
CA GLY A 141 2.39 14.49 8.88
C GLY A 141 2.09 13.01 8.63
N GLU A 142 2.21 12.52 7.40
CA GLU A 142 1.95 11.12 7.04
C GLU A 142 3.00 10.16 7.60
N LEU A 143 4.25 10.63 7.68
CA LEU A 143 5.37 9.83 8.14
C LEU A 143 5.85 10.26 9.53
N THR A 144 6.41 9.32 10.26
CA THR A 144 7.22 9.60 11.45
C THR A 144 8.62 10.05 11.03
N PRO A 145 9.44 10.63 11.95
CA PRO A 145 10.84 10.93 11.67
C PRO A 145 11.68 9.71 11.23
N THR A 146 11.21 8.49 11.54
CA THR A 146 11.84 7.24 11.10
C THR A 146 11.19 6.66 9.84
N LEU A 147 10.49 7.51 9.06
CA LEU A 147 9.82 7.19 7.79
C LEU A 147 8.74 6.09 7.89
N LYS A 148 8.16 5.86 9.07
CA LYS A 148 7.05 4.93 9.24
C LYS A 148 5.73 5.64 9.00
N MET A 149 4.82 5.00 8.26
CA MET A 149 3.49 5.53 7.98
C MET A 149 2.64 5.65 9.25
N LYS A 150 2.03 6.82 9.44
CA LYS A 150 1.02 7.08 10.47
C LYS A 150 -0.35 6.73 9.92
N ARG A 151 -0.66 5.44 9.81
CA ARG A 151 -1.83 4.91 9.09
C ARG A 151 -3.16 5.59 9.45
N LYS A 152 -3.41 5.84 10.75
CA LYS A 152 -4.64 6.53 11.19
C LYS A 152 -4.73 7.95 10.64
N PHE A 153 -3.61 8.67 10.65
CA PHE A 153 -3.55 10.03 10.12
C PHE A 153 -3.76 10.05 8.60
N ILE A 154 -3.10 9.14 7.87
CA ILE A 154 -3.25 9.01 6.42
C ILE A 154 -4.72 8.71 6.05
N LEU A 155 -5.36 7.75 6.73
CA LEU A 155 -6.77 7.43 6.50
C LEU A 155 -7.70 8.62 6.78
N GLN A 156 -7.41 9.42 7.80
CA GLN A 156 -8.19 10.62 8.09
C GLN A 156 -7.97 11.71 7.04
N LYS A 157 -6.72 11.95 6.63
CA LYS A 157 -6.35 12.97 5.64
C LYS A 157 -6.92 12.65 4.26
N TYR A 158 -6.89 11.39 3.86
CA TYR A 158 -7.35 10.92 2.54
C TYR A 158 -8.67 10.15 2.62
N LYS A 159 -9.54 10.56 3.57
CA LYS A 159 -10.81 9.86 3.81
C LYS A 159 -11.69 9.79 2.58
N GLU A 160 -11.80 10.87 1.81
CA GLU A 160 -12.60 10.92 0.59
C GLU A 160 -12.11 9.94 -0.46
N ASN A 161 -10.77 9.84 -0.65
CA ASN A 161 -10.16 8.85 -1.54
C ASN A 161 -10.45 7.43 -1.06
N TYR A 162 -10.33 7.17 0.25
CA TYR A 162 -10.63 5.88 0.85
C TYR A 162 -12.10 5.50 0.66
N ASP A 163 -13.02 6.40 0.96
CA ASP A 163 -14.46 6.16 0.83
C ASP A 163 -14.86 5.87 -0.63
N SER A 164 -14.25 6.57 -1.60
CA SER A 164 -14.51 6.37 -3.03
C SER A 164 -14.14 4.96 -3.54
N ILE A 165 -13.18 4.29 -2.89
CA ILE A 165 -12.78 2.92 -3.24
C ILE A 165 -13.92 1.92 -3.01
N TYR A 166 -14.70 2.13 -1.95
CA TYR A 166 -15.73 1.20 -1.46
C TYR A 166 -17.17 1.64 -1.76
N ALA A 167 -17.32 2.80 -2.39
CA ALA A 167 -18.60 3.31 -2.84
C ALA A 167 -19.28 2.44 -3.93
#